data_46f1b8f8e446b794d7bd8417f80ff2d9
#
_entry.id   46f1b8f8e446b794d7bd8417f80ff2d9
#
_cell.length_a   1.000
_cell.length_b   1.000
_cell.length_c   1.000
_cell.angle_alpha   90.00
_cell.angle_beta   90.00
_cell.angle_gamma   90.00
#
_symmetry.space_group_name_H-M   'P 1'
#
loop_
_entity.id
_entity.type
_entity.pdbx_description
1 polymer ?
#
loop_
_entity_poly.entity_id
_entity_poly.type
_entity_poly.pdbx_seq_one_letter_code
_entity_poly.pdbx_strand_id
1 'polypeptide(L)'
;MGFLSKFFGKPKLDYQSRYELLKAAISGTMSKVYQAKDRKTGEIVALKILDKQKTADLEMRFKGTKRPSEGEIAIQFDHPYIVRTLEYGTTTDNCHYIVMEYLGGTGLNNVLVHKQDLMAGARMFYIRQAAEALQAVHEKGFIHRDICPRNLIFTGDFNILKLTDFGLSVPNREPFTLPGNRTGTPNYMAPELVRRRNTDHRLDIFSFGVTVYELCTRQLPWPRGTDGLAAMSHDQPGAPITDFRPDINKKLASAIHYCIESDIKKRCPDMATFLRMIAKVEYEDEKSFADMR
;
A
#
# COMPACT_ATOMS: atom_id res chain seq x y z
N MET A 1 -13.13 -39.15 -10.85
CA MET A 1 -11.73 -38.71 -11.02
C MET A 1 -11.50 -37.46 -10.18
N GLY A 2 -11.00 -37.52 -8.96
CA GLY A 2 -10.96 -36.34 -8.09
C GLY A 2 -10.24 -36.48 -6.76
N PHE A 3 -9.36 -37.47 -6.55
CA PHE A 3 -8.71 -37.64 -5.25
C PHE A 3 -7.18 -37.59 -5.25
N LEU A 4 -6.52 -37.53 -6.40
CA LEU A 4 -5.06 -37.54 -6.52
C LEU A 4 -4.41 -36.16 -6.72
N SER A 5 -5.18 -35.07 -6.95
CA SER A 5 -4.62 -33.73 -7.16
C SER A 5 -4.13 -33.01 -5.90
N LYS A 6 -4.40 -33.54 -4.70
CA LYS A 6 -4.02 -32.91 -3.42
C LYS A 6 -2.58 -33.19 -2.97
N PHE A 7 -1.85 -34.10 -3.61
CA PHE A 7 -0.51 -34.51 -3.21
C PHE A 7 0.64 -34.01 -4.10
N PHE A 8 0.35 -33.46 -5.28
CA PHE A 8 1.38 -32.83 -6.12
C PHE A 8 1.29 -31.32 -5.94
N GLY A 9 2.33 -30.72 -5.32
CA GLY A 9 2.48 -29.26 -5.26
C GLY A 9 2.33 -28.65 -6.67
N LYS A 10 1.83 -27.41 -6.75
CA LYS A 10 1.72 -26.70 -8.04
C LYS A 10 3.04 -26.83 -8.81
N PRO A 11 3.03 -27.11 -10.13
CA PRO A 11 4.25 -27.22 -10.92
C PRO A 11 5.05 -25.92 -10.78
N LYS A 12 6.37 -26.05 -10.64
CA LYS A 12 7.26 -24.89 -10.57
C LYS A 12 7.32 -24.20 -11.92
N LEU A 13 7.33 -22.88 -11.89
CA LEU A 13 7.38 -22.04 -13.10
C LEU A 13 8.82 -21.85 -13.57
N ASP A 14 9.14 -22.24 -14.79
CA ASP A 14 10.25 -21.67 -15.52
C ASP A 14 9.79 -20.34 -16.15
N TYR A 15 10.05 -19.24 -15.43
CA TYR A 15 9.56 -17.94 -15.87
C TYR A 15 10.30 -17.42 -17.11
N GLN A 16 11.54 -17.86 -17.35
CA GLN A 16 12.32 -17.43 -18.52
C GLN A 16 11.78 -18.05 -19.82
N SER A 17 11.27 -19.27 -19.74
CA SER A 17 10.64 -19.92 -20.90
C SER A 17 9.24 -19.34 -21.17
N ARG A 18 8.46 -19.01 -20.13
CA ARG A 18 7.08 -18.53 -20.27
C ARG A 18 6.99 -17.04 -20.57
N TYR A 19 7.85 -16.21 -19.97
CA TYR A 19 7.77 -14.76 -20.07
C TYR A 19 8.94 -14.17 -20.85
N GLU A 20 8.62 -13.26 -21.75
CA GLU A 20 9.59 -12.38 -22.40
C GLU A 20 9.71 -11.11 -21.56
N LEU A 21 10.89 -10.89 -20.97
CA LEU A 21 11.15 -9.70 -20.15
C LEU A 21 11.40 -8.49 -21.07
N LEU A 22 10.51 -7.48 -21.02
CA LEU A 22 10.52 -6.35 -21.95
C LEU A 22 11.36 -5.18 -21.47
N LYS A 23 11.44 -4.98 -20.15
CA LYS A 23 12.22 -3.90 -19.54
C LYS A 23 13.00 -4.42 -18.35
N ALA A 24 14.11 -3.71 -18.04
CA ALA A 24 14.86 -3.97 -16.84
C ALA A 24 13.96 -3.91 -15.60
N ALA A 25 14.25 -4.76 -14.63
CA ALA A 25 13.48 -4.83 -13.40
C ALA A 25 13.54 -3.51 -12.62
N ILE A 26 12.40 -3.10 -12.11
CA ILE A 26 12.37 -2.15 -11.00
C ILE A 26 12.73 -2.95 -9.74
N SER A 27 13.93 -2.68 -9.19
CA SER A 27 14.39 -3.35 -7.98
C SER A 27 13.75 -2.71 -6.76
N GLY A 28 12.88 -3.46 -6.07
CA GLY A 28 12.41 -3.15 -4.73
C GLY A 28 13.35 -3.69 -3.65
N THR A 29 13.02 -3.42 -2.39
CA THR A 29 13.80 -3.92 -1.25
C THR A 29 13.78 -5.45 -1.15
N MET A 30 12.67 -6.08 -1.50
CA MET A 30 12.40 -7.51 -1.29
C MET A 30 12.21 -8.30 -2.60
N SER A 31 12.20 -7.63 -3.77
CA SER A 31 11.83 -8.26 -5.03
C SER A 31 12.34 -7.48 -6.24
N LYS A 32 12.26 -8.13 -7.40
CA LYS A 32 12.41 -7.51 -8.73
C LYS A 32 11.08 -7.60 -9.47
N VAL A 33 10.62 -6.47 -10.02
CA VAL A 33 9.38 -6.41 -10.81
C VAL A 33 9.73 -6.11 -12.26
N TYR A 34 9.30 -6.98 -13.17
CA TYR A 34 9.53 -6.87 -14.60
C TYR A 34 8.25 -6.54 -15.34
N GLN A 35 8.33 -5.67 -16.32
CA GLN A 35 7.34 -5.68 -17.40
C GLN A 35 7.64 -6.88 -18.29
N ALA A 36 6.67 -7.77 -18.45
CA ALA A 36 6.87 -9.01 -19.17
C ALA A 36 5.69 -9.31 -20.10
N LYS A 37 5.97 -9.97 -21.23
CA LYS A 37 4.93 -10.53 -22.12
C LYS A 37 4.79 -12.02 -21.84
N ASP A 38 3.60 -12.45 -21.49
CA ASP A 38 3.29 -13.87 -21.34
C ASP A 38 3.21 -14.49 -22.75
N ARG A 39 4.15 -15.38 -23.08
CA ARG A 39 4.19 -16.07 -24.39
C ARG A 39 2.97 -16.96 -24.65
N LYS A 40 2.25 -17.33 -23.58
CA LYS A 40 1.09 -18.20 -23.61
C LYS A 40 -0.19 -17.45 -24.00
N THR A 41 -0.37 -16.23 -23.48
CA THR A 41 -1.56 -15.40 -23.71
C THR A 41 -1.31 -14.22 -24.65
N GLY A 42 -0.05 -13.81 -24.81
CA GLY A 42 0.35 -12.60 -25.52
C GLY A 42 0.18 -11.31 -24.72
N GLU A 43 -0.35 -11.39 -23.50
CA GLU A 43 -0.64 -10.23 -22.65
C GLU A 43 0.61 -9.65 -21.98
N ILE A 44 0.59 -8.35 -21.75
CA ILE A 44 1.62 -7.66 -20.96
C ILE A 44 1.22 -7.71 -19.48
N VAL A 45 2.13 -8.21 -18.64
CA VAL A 45 1.94 -8.40 -17.20
C VAL A 45 3.08 -7.78 -16.40
N ALA A 46 2.85 -7.57 -15.13
CA ALA A 46 3.91 -7.29 -14.14
C ALA A 46 4.30 -8.61 -13.47
N LEU A 47 5.54 -9.05 -13.70
CA LEU A 47 6.09 -10.26 -13.08
C LEU A 47 6.99 -9.85 -11.91
N LYS A 48 6.55 -10.15 -10.68
CA LYS A 48 7.30 -9.93 -9.43
C LYS A 48 8.00 -11.23 -9.05
N ILE A 49 9.33 -11.20 -8.94
CA ILE A 49 10.14 -12.30 -8.42
C ILE A 49 10.69 -11.87 -7.06
N LEU A 50 10.35 -12.62 -6.02
CA LEU A 50 10.77 -12.33 -4.65
C LEU A 50 12.21 -12.79 -4.41
N ASP A 51 12.96 -11.98 -3.66
CA ASP A 51 14.30 -12.36 -3.20
C ASP A 51 14.18 -13.51 -2.19
N LYS A 52 14.85 -14.62 -2.48
CA LYS A 52 14.75 -15.84 -1.70
C LYS A 52 15.22 -15.66 -0.25
N GLN A 53 16.37 -14.99 -0.06
CA GLN A 53 16.95 -14.82 1.27
C GLN A 53 16.09 -13.85 2.11
N LYS A 54 15.74 -12.71 1.55
CA LYS A 54 14.93 -11.70 2.25
C LYS A 54 13.52 -12.22 2.57
N THR A 55 12.94 -13.03 1.70
CA THR A 55 11.67 -13.71 1.96
C THR A 55 11.80 -14.68 3.13
N ALA A 56 12.84 -15.51 3.14
CA ALA A 56 13.11 -16.44 4.25
C ALA A 56 13.35 -15.70 5.57
N ASP A 57 14.10 -14.57 5.55
CA ASP A 57 14.35 -13.75 6.73
C ASP A 57 13.05 -13.11 7.27
N LEU A 58 12.15 -12.71 6.37
CA LEU A 58 10.83 -12.22 6.76
C LEU A 58 9.95 -13.31 7.37
N GLU A 59 9.91 -14.49 6.75
CA GLU A 59 9.15 -15.65 7.23
C GLU A 59 9.65 -16.12 8.60
N MET A 60 10.96 -16.09 8.85
CA MET A 60 11.52 -16.40 10.16
C MET A 60 10.96 -15.52 11.29
N ARG A 61 10.60 -14.24 11.00
CA ARG A 61 9.97 -13.35 11.99
C ARG A 61 8.57 -13.81 12.37
N PHE A 62 7.94 -14.64 11.54
CA PHE A 62 6.62 -15.22 11.76
C PHE A 62 6.69 -16.73 12.04
N LYS A 63 7.88 -17.24 12.43
CA LYS A 63 8.07 -18.66 12.74
C LYS A 63 7.07 -19.12 13.82
N GLY A 64 6.40 -20.24 13.55
CA GLY A 64 5.35 -20.76 14.42
C GLY A 64 3.95 -20.19 14.16
N THR A 65 3.83 -19.17 13.30
CA THR A 65 2.55 -18.67 12.81
C THR A 65 2.33 -19.14 11.37
N LYS A 66 1.10 -19.47 11.01
CA LYS A 66 0.75 -19.80 9.62
C LYS A 66 0.40 -18.52 8.85
N ARG A 67 1.39 -17.62 8.68
CA ARG A 67 1.19 -16.42 7.88
C ARG A 67 0.99 -16.83 6.41
N PRO A 68 -0.09 -16.38 5.75
CA PRO A 68 -0.23 -16.59 4.32
C PRO A 68 0.89 -15.85 3.56
N SER A 69 1.36 -16.40 2.44
CA SER A 69 2.31 -15.74 1.56
C SER A 69 1.71 -14.50 0.92
N GLU A 70 2.54 -13.61 0.40
CA GLU A 70 2.09 -12.41 -0.31
C GLU A 70 1.11 -12.75 -1.45
N GLY A 71 1.42 -13.77 -2.25
CA GLY A 71 0.57 -14.20 -3.35
C GLY A 71 -0.78 -14.77 -2.89
N GLU A 72 -0.80 -15.51 -1.76
CA GLU A 72 -2.04 -16.02 -1.17
C GLU A 72 -2.95 -14.91 -0.64
N ILE A 73 -2.38 -13.81 -0.16
CA ILE A 73 -3.15 -12.65 0.27
C ILE A 73 -3.63 -11.87 -0.96
N ALA A 74 -2.72 -11.51 -1.85
CA ALA A 74 -2.99 -10.61 -2.98
C ALA A 74 -4.03 -11.17 -3.97
N ILE A 75 -4.03 -12.49 -4.23
CA ILE A 75 -4.99 -13.15 -5.14
C ILE A 75 -6.45 -13.07 -4.67
N GLN A 76 -6.70 -12.74 -3.40
CA GLN A 76 -8.04 -12.64 -2.84
C GLN A 76 -8.76 -11.33 -3.19
N PHE A 77 -8.03 -10.36 -3.78
CA PHE A 77 -8.58 -9.05 -4.08
C PHE A 77 -8.93 -8.94 -5.57
N ASP A 78 -10.22 -8.70 -5.83
CA ASP A 78 -10.75 -8.26 -7.12
C ASP A 78 -11.46 -6.92 -6.86
N HIS A 79 -10.72 -5.82 -6.96
CA HIS A 79 -11.18 -4.48 -6.62
C HIS A 79 -10.57 -3.46 -7.59
N PRO A 80 -11.33 -2.46 -8.09
CA PRO A 80 -10.84 -1.52 -9.09
C PRO A 80 -9.60 -0.76 -8.68
N TYR A 81 -9.41 -0.52 -7.37
CA TYR A 81 -8.31 0.27 -6.81
C TYR A 81 -7.24 -0.59 -6.08
N ILE A 82 -7.24 -1.90 -6.31
CA ILE A 82 -6.17 -2.82 -5.88
C ILE A 82 -5.58 -3.46 -7.11
N VAL A 83 -4.24 -3.59 -7.17
CA VAL A 83 -3.58 -4.27 -8.28
C VAL A 83 -4.00 -5.73 -8.31
N ARG A 84 -4.61 -6.14 -9.43
CA ARG A 84 -5.12 -7.50 -9.60
C ARG A 84 -3.98 -8.49 -9.73
N THR A 85 -3.97 -9.50 -8.87
CA THR A 85 -3.07 -10.64 -8.98
C THR A 85 -3.69 -11.69 -9.87
N LEU A 86 -2.95 -12.14 -10.89
CA LEU A 86 -3.41 -13.12 -11.87
C LEU A 86 -2.98 -14.54 -11.49
N GLU A 87 -1.74 -14.67 -10.98
CA GLU A 87 -1.15 -15.94 -10.63
C GLU A 87 -0.05 -15.76 -9.59
N TYR A 88 0.21 -16.77 -8.77
CA TYR A 88 1.37 -16.84 -7.88
C TYR A 88 1.84 -18.28 -7.71
N GLY A 89 3.08 -18.45 -7.30
CA GLY A 89 3.66 -19.75 -7.07
C GLY A 89 5.16 -19.72 -6.78
N THR A 90 5.84 -20.81 -7.16
CA THR A 90 7.28 -20.96 -6.96
C THR A 90 7.95 -21.25 -8.31
N THR A 91 9.08 -20.62 -8.57
CA THR A 91 9.90 -20.81 -9.76
C THR A 91 10.75 -22.08 -9.64
N THR A 92 11.35 -22.53 -10.77
CA THR A 92 12.26 -23.70 -10.79
C THR A 92 13.47 -23.52 -9.86
N ASP A 93 13.94 -22.31 -9.65
CA ASP A 93 15.04 -21.93 -8.71
C ASP A 93 14.55 -21.66 -7.29
N ASN A 94 13.32 -22.05 -6.96
CA ASN A 94 12.74 -21.95 -5.63
C ASN A 94 12.57 -20.50 -5.13
N CYS A 95 12.37 -19.54 -6.00
CA CYS A 95 11.90 -18.19 -5.66
C CYS A 95 10.37 -18.15 -5.71
N HIS A 96 9.75 -17.37 -4.83
CA HIS A 96 8.33 -17.04 -5.01
C HIS A 96 8.14 -16.05 -6.12
N TYR A 97 7.06 -16.19 -6.90
CA TYR A 97 6.67 -15.24 -7.93
C TYR A 97 5.20 -14.85 -7.83
N ILE A 98 4.88 -13.67 -8.32
CA ILE A 98 3.52 -13.15 -8.44
C ILE A 98 3.39 -12.51 -9.82
N VAL A 99 2.35 -12.88 -10.55
CA VAL A 99 1.95 -12.25 -11.82
C VAL A 99 0.78 -11.34 -11.55
N MET A 100 0.90 -10.09 -11.97
CA MET A 100 -0.12 -9.07 -11.76
C MET A 100 -0.46 -8.36 -13.07
N GLU A 101 -1.61 -7.69 -13.12
CA GLU A 101 -1.90 -6.75 -14.18
C GLU A 101 -0.78 -5.71 -14.30
N TYR A 102 -0.46 -5.31 -15.54
CA TYR A 102 0.51 -4.26 -15.79
C TYR A 102 -0.18 -2.90 -15.90
N LEU A 103 0.13 -1.97 -15.01
CA LEU A 103 -0.55 -0.68 -14.93
C LEU A 103 -0.04 0.36 -15.93
N GLY A 104 1.21 0.24 -16.38
CA GLY A 104 1.83 1.18 -17.32
C GLY A 104 2.17 2.57 -16.77
N GLY A 105 1.76 2.87 -15.53
CA GLY A 105 1.95 4.16 -14.88
C GLY A 105 3.14 4.21 -13.93
N THR A 106 3.08 5.11 -12.96
CA THR A 106 4.17 5.37 -12.00
C THR A 106 3.63 5.45 -10.57
N GLY A 107 4.51 5.23 -9.59
CA GLY A 107 4.15 5.36 -8.18
C GLY A 107 3.84 6.81 -7.78
N LEU A 108 2.92 6.98 -6.82
CA LEU A 108 2.55 8.27 -6.28
C LEU A 108 3.75 9.04 -5.73
N ASN A 109 4.75 8.35 -5.15
CA ASN A 109 5.99 8.95 -4.69
C ASN A 109 6.73 9.71 -5.82
N ASN A 110 6.77 9.16 -7.02
CA ASN A 110 7.40 9.82 -8.17
C ASN A 110 6.59 11.04 -8.65
N VAL A 111 5.25 10.95 -8.57
CA VAL A 111 4.38 12.08 -8.92
C VAL A 111 4.54 13.22 -7.92
N LEU A 112 4.64 12.91 -6.61
CA LEU A 112 4.87 13.92 -5.57
C LEU A 112 6.18 14.69 -5.77
N VAL A 113 7.23 14.03 -6.26
CA VAL A 113 8.56 14.64 -6.48
C VAL A 113 8.66 15.35 -7.83
N HIS A 114 8.17 14.73 -8.91
CA HIS A 114 8.53 15.14 -10.28
C HIS A 114 7.37 15.72 -11.11
N LYS A 115 6.11 15.42 -10.77
CA LYS A 115 4.93 15.72 -11.61
C LYS A 115 3.84 16.41 -10.81
N GLN A 116 4.18 17.54 -10.24
CA GLN A 116 3.34 18.26 -9.29
C GLN A 116 1.96 18.65 -9.81
N ASP A 117 1.86 19.01 -11.09
CA ASP A 117 0.63 19.57 -11.67
C ASP A 117 -0.39 18.50 -12.06
N LEU A 118 0.04 17.23 -12.19
CA LEU A 118 -0.85 16.13 -12.60
C LEU A 118 -1.96 15.81 -11.60
N MET A 119 -1.87 16.29 -10.36
CA MET A 119 -2.86 16.04 -9.32
C MET A 119 -3.73 17.27 -9.00
N ALA A 120 -3.44 18.41 -9.59
CA ALA A 120 -4.20 19.65 -9.32
C ALA A 120 -5.69 19.43 -9.68
N GLY A 121 -6.58 19.67 -8.71
CA GLY A 121 -8.03 19.45 -8.85
C GLY A 121 -8.50 18.00 -8.85
N ALA A 122 -7.57 17.01 -8.84
CA ALA A 122 -7.92 15.59 -8.86
C ALA A 122 -7.57 14.86 -7.55
N ARG A 123 -6.96 15.53 -6.55
CA ARG A 123 -6.50 14.87 -5.31
C ARG A 123 -7.62 14.17 -4.57
N MET A 124 -8.80 14.78 -4.47
CA MET A 124 -9.96 14.16 -3.82
C MET A 124 -10.37 12.84 -4.47
N PHE A 125 -10.24 12.73 -5.79
CA PHE A 125 -10.52 11.52 -6.54
C PHE A 125 -9.56 10.38 -6.14
N TYR A 126 -8.26 10.66 -6.11
CA TYR A 126 -7.25 9.68 -5.72
C TYR A 126 -7.29 9.32 -4.23
N ILE A 127 -7.60 10.30 -3.35
CA ILE A 127 -7.80 10.04 -1.92
C ILE A 127 -8.93 9.04 -1.69
N ARG A 128 -10.06 9.17 -2.40
CA ARG A 128 -11.17 8.21 -2.31
C ARG A 128 -10.78 6.84 -2.81
N GLN A 129 -10.12 6.74 -3.95
CA GLN A 129 -9.66 5.46 -4.50
C GLN A 129 -8.71 4.73 -3.53
N ALA A 130 -7.75 5.44 -2.93
CA ALA A 130 -6.85 4.86 -1.94
C ALA A 130 -7.59 4.44 -0.66
N ALA A 131 -8.59 5.22 -0.22
CA ALA A 131 -9.41 4.91 0.94
C ALA A 131 -10.28 3.66 0.72
N GLU A 132 -10.92 3.56 -0.44
CA GLU A 132 -11.76 2.39 -0.82
C GLU A 132 -10.92 1.12 -1.00
N ALA A 133 -9.70 1.24 -1.58
CA ALA A 133 -8.76 0.13 -1.65
C ALA A 133 -8.41 -0.39 -0.26
N LEU A 134 -8.07 0.52 0.67
CA LEU A 134 -7.70 0.14 2.03
C LEU A 134 -8.90 -0.42 2.81
N GLN A 135 -10.10 0.13 2.61
CA GLN A 135 -11.33 -0.43 3.17
C GLN A 135 -11.52 -1.89 2.75
N ALA A 136 -11.38 -2.19 1.46
CA ALA A 136 -11.50 -3.56 0.95
C ALA A 136 -10.46 -4.52 1.56
N VAL A 137 -9.24 -4.06 1.84
CA VAL A 137 -8.22 -4.86 2.55
C VAL A 137 -8.68 -5.18 3.97
N HIS A 138 -9.18 -4.19 4.70
CA HIS A 138 -9.63 -4.36 6.08
C HIS A 138 -10.89 -5.23 6.18
N GLU A 139 -11.84 -5.09 5.26
CA GLU A 139 -13.06 -5.92 5.19
C GLU A 139 -12.75 -7.40 4.91
N LYS A 140 -11.67 -7.69 4.19
CA LYS A 140 -11.15 -9.05 4.01
C LYS A 140 -10.41 -9.58 5.24
N GLY A 141 -10.30 -8.80 6.32
CA GLY A 141 -9.66 -9.18 7.57
C GLY A 141 -8.13 -9.16 7.52
N PHE A 142 -7.53 -8.33 6.65
CA PHE A 142 -6.08 -8.14 6.57
C PHE A 142 -5.67 -6.74 7.03
N ILE A 143 -4.41 -6.65 7.46
CA ILE A 143 -3.68 -5.41 7.70
C ILE A 143 -2.59 -5.35 6.64
N HIS A 144 -2.48 -4.25 5.90
CA HIS A 144 -1.50 -4.08 4.82
C HIS A 144 -0.07 -3.87 5.34
N ARG A 145 0.09 -3.03 6.39
CA ARG A 145 1.32 -2.72 7.12
C ARG A 145 2.37 -1.89 6.39
N ASP A 146 2.15 -1.53 5.14
CA ASP A 146 3.07 -0.67 4.39
C ASP A 146 2.33 0.30 3.46
N ILE A 147 1.32 1.01 3.99
CA ILE A 147 0.64 2.07 3.25
C ILE A 147 1.58 3.28 3.18
N CYS A 148 1.98 3.63 1.96
CA CYS A 148 2.84 4.78 1.67
C CYS A 148 2.73 5.14 0.17
N PRO A 149 3.17 6.33 -0.27
CA PRO A 149 3.07 6.74 -1.67
C PRO A 149 3.72 5.80 -2.68
N ARG A 150 4.75 5.06 -2.28
CA ARG A 150 5.44 4.08 -3.14
C ARG A 150 4.54 2.90 -3.53
N ASN A 151 3.63 2.51 -2.64
CA ASN A 151 2.73 1.38 -2.81
C ASN A 151 1.36 1.78 -3.40
N LEU A 152 1.23 3.00 -3.88
CA LEU A 152 0.10 3.52 -4.65
C LEU A 152 0.59 3.84 -6.06
N ILE A 153 0.07 3.13 -7.07
CA ILE A 153 0.57 3.20 -8.46
C ILE A 153 -0.57 3.66 -9.36
N PHE A 154 -0.29 4.66 -10.19
CA PHE A 154 -1.21 5.12 -11.22
C PHE A 154 -1.26 4.14 -12.41
N THR A 155 -2.41 4.05 -13.06
CA THR A 155 -2.50 3.54 -14.44
C THR A 155 -1.78 4.47 -15.42
N GLY A 156 -1.43 3.97 -16.60
CA GLY A 156 -0.67 4.75 -17.59
C GLY A 156 -1.35 6.03 -18.05
N ASP A 157 -2.68 6.08 -17.98
CA ASP A 157 -3.53 7.22 -18.31
C ASP A 157 -3.83 8.15 -17.12
N PHE A 158 -3.28 7.85 -15.94
CA PHE A 158 -3.52 8.58 -14.68
C PHE A 158 -4.99 8.62 -14.22
N ASN A 159 -5.87 7.78 -14.75
CA ASN A 159 -7.28 7.76 -14.35
C ASN A 159 -7.51 6.97 -13.06
N ILE A 160 -6.66 6.01 -12.74
CA ILE A 160 -6.85 5.13 -11.58
C ILE A 160 -5.56 5.06 -10.76
N LEU A 161 -5.72 5.18 -9.43
CA LEU A 161 -4.66 4.94 -8.44
C LEU A 161 -4.94 3.59 -7.76
N LYS A 162 -3.99 2.67 -7.81
CA LYS A 162 -4.15 1.32 -7.26
C LYS A 162 -3.16 1.03 -6.14
N LEU A 163 -3.65 0.40 -5.07
CA LEU A 163 -2.86 -0.15 -3.99
C LEU A 163 -2.16 -1.44 -4.43
N THR A 164 -0.89 -1.61 -4.08
CA THR A 164 -0.06 -2.77 -4.40
C THR A 164 0.83 -3.17 -3.22
N ASP A 165 1.55 -4.27 -3.36
CA ASP A 165 2.61 -4.76 -2.46
C ASP A 165 2.09 -5.25 -1.09
N PHE A 166 1.57 -6.46 -1.09
CA PHE A 166 1.09 -7.17 0.12
C PHE A 166 2.21 -7.94 0.86
N GLY A 167 3.47 -7.65 0.55
CA GLY A 167 4.63 -8.37 1.13
C GLY A 167 4.72 -8.32 2.65
N LEU A 168 4.23 -7.25 3.29
CA LEU A 168 4.19 -7.10 4.74
C LEU A 168 2.82 -7.39 5.36
N SER A 169 1.81 -7.69 4.55
CA SER A 169 0.43 -7.88 5.01
C SER A 169 0.27 -9.11 5.91
N VAL A 170 -0.63 -8.99 6.86
CA VAL A 170 -0.95 -10.06 7.82
C VAL A 170 -2.45 -10.13 8.09
N PRO A 171 -3.00 -11.26 8.54
CA PRO A 171 -4.35 -11.32 9.07
C PRO A 171 -4.54 -10.40 10.29
N ASN A 172 -5.68 -9.71 10.37
CA ASN A 172 -6.05 -8.84 11.50
C ASN A 172 -6.57 -9.66 12.69
N ARG A 173 -5.73 -10.54 13.22
CA ARG A 173 -6.02 -11.40 14.37
C ARG A 173 -4.73 -11.88 15.03
N GLU A 174 -4.82 -12.39 16.24
CA GLU A 174 -3.70 -13.05 16.87
C GLU A 174 -3.23 -14.29 16.06
N PRO A 175 -1.92 -14.55 16.10
CA PRO A 175 -0.85 -13.88 16.82
C PRO A 175 -0.24 -12.66 16.07
N PHE A 176 -0.78 -12.25 14.91
CA PHE A 176 -0.19 -11.24 14.01
C PHE A 176 -0.32 -9.81 14.55
N THR A 177 -1.26 -9.59 15.45
CA THR A 177 -1.53 -8.29 16.08
C THR A 177 -0.78 -8.09 17.41
N LEU A 178 -0.12 -9.14 17.91
CA LEU A 178 0.69 -9.08 19.12
C LEU A 178 1.97 -8.25 18.92
N PRO A 179 2.56 -7.72 20.01
CA PRO A 179 3.81 -6.97 19.95
C PRO A 179 4.95 -7.78 19.32
N GLY A 180 5.80 -7.14 18.53
CA GLY A 180 6.98 -7.83 18.02
C GLY A 180 7.55 -7.22 16.75
N ASN A 181 6.94 -7.49 15.61
CA ASN A 181 7.49 -7.12 14.31
C ASN A 181 7.30 -5.64 13.98
N ARG A 182 8.39 -4.86 14.05
CA ARG A 182 8.46 -3.48 13.57
C ARG A 182 8.90 -3.51 12.10
N THR A 183 7.92 -3.58 11.19
CA THR A 183 8.14 -3.59 9.74
C THR A 183 7.24 -2.55 9.07
N GLY A 184 7.72 -1.96 7.99
CA GLY A 184 7.04 -0.94 7.21
C GLY A 184 7.98 0.22 6.86
N THR A 185 7.47 1.23 6.19
CA THR A 185 8.22 2.43 5.77
C THR A 185 8.28 3.44 6.94
N PRO A 186 9.46 3.77 7.49
CA PRO A 186 9.60 4.49 8.77
C PRO A 186 8.77 5.76 8.91
N ASN A 187 8.78 6.64 7.90
CA ASN A 187 8.06 7.93 7.95
C ASN A 187 6.52 7.79 7.98
N TYR A 188 5.98 6.59 7.80
CA TYR A 188 4.53 6.31 7.76
C TYR A 188 4.09 5.35 8.87
N MET A 189 5.02 4.82 9.67
CA MET A 189 4.70 3.84 10.72
C MET A 189 3.87 4.47 11.84
N ALA A 190 2.83 3.77 12.25
CA ALA A 190 2.02 4.15 13.41
C ALA A 190 2.80 4.04 14.73
N PRO A 191 2.54 4.92 15.73
CA PRO A 191 3.25 4.94 17.00
C PRO A 191 3.23 3.61 17.76
N GLU A 192 2.09 2.90 17.77
CA GLU A 192 1.94 1.61 18.44
C GLU A 192 2.85 0.54 17.81
N LEU A 193 3.06 0.57 16.48
CA LEU A 193 3.98 -0.35 15.80
C LEU A 193 5.44 -0.02 16.17
N VAL A 194 5.79 1.26 16.20
CA VAL A 194 7.12 1.74 16.59
C VAL A 194 7.43 1.37 18.03
N ARG A 195 6.46 1.52 18.94
CA ARG A 195 6.56 1.22 20.37
C ARG A 195 6.36 -0.27 20.70
N ARG A 196 6.19 -1.14 19.67
CA ARG A 196 5.98 -2.58 19.82
C ARG A 196 4.81 -2.91 20.76
N ARG A 197 3.68 -2.20 20.59
CA ARG A 197 2.42 -2.46 21.28
C ARG A 197 1.53 -3.38 20.45
N ASN A 198 0.40 -3.82 21.01
CA ASN A 198 -0.64 -4.50 20.21
C ASN A 198 -1.09 -3.58 19.07
N THR A 199 -1.32 -4.18 17.93
CA THR A 199 -1.71 -3.48 16.71
C THR A 199 -3.02 -4.05 16.16
N ASP A 200 -3.72 -3.28 15.33
CA ASP A 200 -4.83 -3.72 14.52
C ASP A 200 -4.82 -2.95 13.18
N HIS A 201 -5.88 -3.06 12.39
CA HIS A 201 -5.99 -2.38 11.10
C HIS A 201 -5.83 -0.85 11.19
N ARG A 202 -6.02 -0.23 12.36
CA ARG A 202 -5.86 1.23 12.54
C ARG A 202 -4.41 1.70 12.37
N LEU A 203 -3.43 0.80 12.42
CA LEU A 203 -2.06 1.18 12.02
C LEU A 203 -1.97 1.60 10.54
N ASP A 204 -2.76 0.95 9.66
CA ASP A 204 -2.84 1.33 8.25
C ASP A 204 -3.57 2.66 8.07
N ILE A 205 -4.58 2.95 8.90
CA ILE A 205 -5.30 4.23 8.89
C ILE A 205 -4.35 5.38 9.23
N PHE A 206 -3.45 5.19 10.20
CA PHE A 206 -2.40 6.15 10.48
C PHE A 206 -1.50 6.38 9.26
N SER A 207 -0.98 5.31 8.68
CA SER A 207 -0.11 5.37 7.51
C SER A 207 -0.79 6.01 6.30
N PHE A 208 -2.09 5.72 6.12
CA PHE A 208 -2.94 6.36 5.12
C PHE A 208 -3.08 7.87 5.37
N GLY A 209 -3.36 8.27 6.61
CA GLY A 209 -3.44 9.68 7.00
C GLY A 209 -2.16 10.45 6.69
N VAL A 210 -0.98 9.88 7.01
CA VAL A 210 0.33 10.45 6.66
C VAL A 210 0.51 10.54 5.15
N THR A 211 0.11 9.50 4.41
CA THR A 211 0.19 9.47 2.94
C THR A 211 -0.68 10.57 2.31
N VAL A 212 -1.91 10.75 2.79
CA VAL A 212 -2.83 11.79 2.29
C VAL A 212 -2.36 13.19 2.69
N TYR A 213 -1.81 13.34 3.90
CA TYR A 213 -1.18 14.58 4.33
C TYR A 213 -0.06 14.98 3.35
N GLU A 214 0.86 14.06 3.04
CA GLU A 214 1.95 14.29 2.07
C GLU A 214 1.42 14.53 0.66
N LEU A 215 0.37 13.85 0.24
CA LEU A 215 -0.30 14.07 -1.05
C LEU A 215 -0.85 15.50 -1.18
N CYS A 216 -1.41 16.04 -0.09
CA CYS A 216 -1.95 17.41 -0.07
C CYS A 216 -0.88 18.48 0.04
N THR A 217 0.19 18.26 0.83
CA THR A 217 1.16 19.29 1.22
C THR A 217 2.55 19.12 0.65
N ARG A 218 2.92 17.90 0.21
CA ARG A 218 4.28 17.44 -0.10
C ARG A 218 5.24 17.50 1.09
N GLN A 219 4.70 17.70 2.26
CA GLN A 219 5.43 17.66 3.52
C GLN A 219 4.90 16.48 4.34
N LEU A 220 5.71 16.00 5.27
CA LEU A 220 5.26 15.06 6.28
C LEU A 220 4.77 15.81 7.51
N PRO A 221 3.85 15.24 8.30
CA PRO A 221 3.41 15.85 9.57
C PRO A 221 4.53 15.99 10.60
N TRP A 222 5.59 15.20 10.48
CA TRP A 222 6.80 15.22 11.31
C TRP A 222 8.04 15.35 10.41
N PRO A 223 9.18 15.82 10.96
CA PRO A 223 10.41 15.90 10.20
C PRO A 223 10.77 14.57 9.54
N ARG A 224 11.14 14.62 8.27
CA ARG A 224 11.57 13.44 7.52
C ARG A 224 12.86 12.89 8.09
N GLY A 225 12.91 11.59 8.32
CA GLY A 225 14.11 10.87 8.72
C GLY A 225 14.43 9.73 7.76
N THR A 226 15.70 9.32 7.75
CA THR A 226 16.21 8.24 6.89
C THR A 226 16.27 6.90 7.61
N ASP A 227 16.10 6.88 8.92
CA ASP A 227 16.22 5.72 9.79
C ASP A 227 14.95 5.45 10.59
N GLY A 228 14.97 4.40 11.38
CA GLY A 228 13.86 4.04 12.25
C GLY A 228 13.57 5.03 13.38
N LEU A 229 14.43 6.02 13.60
CA LEU A 229 14.24 7.07 14.61
C LEU A 229 13.22 8.12 14.13
N ALA A 230 13.06 8.30 12.82
CA ALA A 230 12.05 9.21 12.26
C ALA A 230 10.66 8.97 12.83
N ALA A 231 10.28 7.70 12.99
CA ALA A 231 8.98 7.33 13.52
C ALA A 231 8.84 7.50 15.04
N MET A 232 9.92 7.84 15.76
CA MET A 232 9.88 8.02 17.23
C MET A 232 9.14 9.28 17.65
N SER A 233 8.99 10.26 16.74
CA SER A 233 8.23 11.49 16.95
C SER A 233 6.73 11.36 16.67
N HIS A 234 6.28 10.23 16.13
CA HIS A 234 4.88 10.04 15.71
C HIS A 234 3.90 9.91 16.90
N ASP A 235 4.37 9.85 18.13
CA ASP A 235 3.56 9.94 19.35
C ASP A 235 3.32 11.40 19.81
N GLN A 236 3.97 12.37 19.15
CA GLN A 236 3.71 13.78 19.33
C GLN A 236 2.69 14.28 18.31
N PRO A 237 1.97 15.38 18.55
CA PRO A 237 1.11 15.98 17.53
C PRO A 237 1.90 16.29 16.25
N GLY A 238 1.35 15.93 15.11
CA GLY A 238 1.90 16.32 13.81
C GLY A 238 1.64 17.81 13.55
N ALA A 239 2.45 18.42 12.67
CA ALA A 239 2.24 19.80 12.24
C ALA A 239 0.81 19.98 11.67
N PRO A 240 0.11 21.08 11.99
CA PRO A 240 -1.17 21.38 11.37
C PRO A 240 -1.05 21.44 9.86
N ILE A 241 -1.93 20.75 9.13
CA ILE A 241 -1.88 20.72 7.66
C ILE A 241 -2.08 22.12 7.07
N THR A 242 -2.78 23.00 7.79
CA THR A 242 -3.01 24.39 7.42
C THR A 242 -1.75 25.25 7.40
N ASP A 243 -0.67 24.83 8.08
CA ASP A 243 0.63 25.52 8.03
C ASP A 243 1.26 25.44 6.62
N PHE A 244 0.91 24.40 5.85
CA PHE A 244 1.40 24.16 4.50
C PHE A 244 0.34 24.38 3.42
N ARG A 245 -0.93 24.25 3.76
CA ARG A 245 -2.10 24.43 2.88
C ARG A 245 -3.17 25.22 3.63
N PRO A 246 -3.03 26.57 3.75
CA PRO A 246 -3.99 27.40 4.47
C PRO A 246 -5.42 27.31 3.93
N ASP A 247 -5.57 27.11 2.62
CA ASP A 247 -6.86 27.04 1.92
C ASP A 247 -7.44 25.62 1.84
N ILE A 248 -6.83 24.63 2.49
CA ILE A 248 -7.33 23.25 2.47
C ILE A 248 -8.75 23.17 3.04
N ASN A 249 -9.59 22.33 2.43
CA ASN A 249 -10.94 22.09 2.94
C ASN A 249 -10.92 21.61 4.38
N LYS A 250 -11.63 22.32 5.28
CA LYS A 250 -11.62 22.05 6.74
C LYS A 250 -12.07 20.64 7.10
N LYS A 251 -13.03 20.05 6.35
CA LYS A 251 -13.47 18.66 6.59
C LYS A 251 -12.39 17.67 6.20
N LEU A 252 -11.70 17.92 5.07
CA LEU A 252 -10.57 17.10 4.65
C LEU A 252 -9.43 17.20 5.67
N ALA A 253 -9.06 18.40 6.09
CA ALA A 253 -8.03 18.64 7.11
C ALA A 253 -8.36 17.88 8.41
N SER A 254 -9.60 18.01 8.91
CA SER A 254 -10.05 17.31 10.12
C SER A 254 -10.00 15.79 9.95
N ALA A 255 -10.41 15.25 8.81
CA ALA A 255 -10.38 13.82 8.52
C ALA A 255 -8.94 13.28 8.48
N ILE A 256 -8.00 14.04 7.87
CA ILE A 256 -6.58 13.67 7.83
C ILE A 256 -6.01 13.64 9.26
N HIS A 257 -6.22 14.72 10.06
CA HIS A 257 -5.73 14.77 11.43
C HIS A 257 -6.34 13.67 12.31
N TYR A 258 -7.60 13.30 12.08
CA TYR A 258 -8.24 12.18 12.77
C TYR A 258 -7.57 10.84 12.45
N CYS A 259 -7.08 10.65 11.23
CA CYS A 259 -6.32 9.44 10.86
C CYS A 259 -4.93 9.40 11.50
N ILE A 260 -4.21 10.54 11.62
CA ILE A 260 -2.85 10.59 12.19
C ILE A 260 -2.83 10.78 13.70
N GLU A 261 -3.96 10.66 14.39
CA GLU A 261 -4.02 10.71 15.85
C GLU A 261 -3.14 9.62 16.47
N SER A 262 -2.27 10.00 17.37
CA SER A 262 -1.29 9.11 18.02
C SER A 262 -1.96 8.09 18.95
N ASP A 263 -3.00 8.52 19.69
CA ASP A 263 -3.80 7.63 20.54
C ASP A 263 -4.74 6.80 19.66
N ILE A 264 -4.48 5.50 19.54
CA ILE A 264 -5.28 4.57 18.74
C ILE A 264 -6.77 4.56 19.10
N LYS A 265 -7.12 4.91 20.35
CA LYS A 265 -8.51 4.98 20.83
C LYS A 265 -9.23 6.23 20.31
N LYS A 266 -8.48 7.28 20.04
CA LYS A 266 -9.00 8.55 19.50
C LYS A 266 -8.87 8.65 18.00
N ARG A 267 -8.09 7.75 17.35
CA ARG A 267 -7.88 7.70 15.90
C ARG A 267 -9.15 7.26 15.19
N CYS A 268 -9.32 7.71 13.95
CA CYS A 268 -10.35 7.25 13.03
C CYS A 268 -10.49 5.71 13.10
N PRO A 269 -11.68 5.17 13.41
CA PRO A 269 -11.82 3.74 13.70
C PRO A 269 -11.71 2.85 12.45
N ASP A 270 -12.18 3.35 11.30
CA ASP A 270 -12.24 2.61 10.04
C ASP A 270 -12.28 3.54 8.82
N MET A 271 -12.01 2.99 7.65
CA MET A 271 -12.01 3.77 6.40
C MET A 271 -13.42 4.22 5.98
N ALA A 272 -14.46 3.50 6.36
CA ALA A 272 -15.85 3.92 6.12
C ALA A 272 -16.17 5.23 6.85
N THR A 273 -15.64 5.41 8.06
CA THR A 273 -15.76 6.67 8.80
C THR A 273 -15.02 7.80 8.10
N PHE A 274 -13.79 7.58 7.65
CA PHE A 274 -13.05 8.55 6.86
C PHE A 274 -13.82 8.97 5.60
N LEU A 275 -14.30 8.01 4.81
CA LEU A 275 -15.07 8.25 3.58
C LEU A 275 -16.36 9.04 3.84
N ARG A 276 -17.07 8.74 4.95
CA ARG A 276 -18.24 9.53 5.36
C ARG A 276 -17.89 10.98 5.69
N MET A 277 -16.78 11.23 6.37
CA MET A 277 -16.34 12.59 6.71
C MET A 277 -16.08 13.44 5.46
N ILE A 278 -15.51 12.84 4.41
CA ILE A 278 -15.19 13.54 3.16
C ILE A 278 -16.25 13.38 2.06
N ALA A 279 -17.41 12.77 2.35
CA ALA A 279 -18.43 12.43 1.33
C ALA A 279 -18.89 13.64 0.51
N LYS A 280 -18.98 14.83 1.14
CA LYS A 280 -19.43 16.08 0.50
C LYS A 280 -18.26 17.02 0.14
N VAL A 281 -17.02 16.56 0.21
CA VAL A 281 -15.83 17.34 -0.16
C VAL A 281 -15.54 17.07 -1.64
N GLU A 282 -15.82 18.01 -2.50
CA GLU A 282 -15.59 17.88 -3.96
C GLU A 282 -14.15 18.19 -4.31
N TYR A 283 -13.59 19.24 -3.70
CA TYR A 283 -12.23 19.72 -3.95
C TYR A 283 -11.41 19.74 -2.67
N GLU A 284 -10.10 19.62 -2.82
CA GLU A 284 -9.16 19.67 -1.71
C GLU A 284 -9.04 21.04 -1.03
N ASP A 285 -9.41 22.12 -1.71
CA ASP A 285 -9.40 23.48 -1.18
C ASP A 285 -10.81 24.01 -0.92
N GLU A 286 -10.96 25.02 -0.03
CA GLU A 286 -12.24 25.64 0.32
C GLU A 286 -12.85 26.42 -0.87
N LYS A 287 -12.02 26.96 -1.76
CA LYS A 287 -12.47 27.61 -2.99
C LYS A 287 -12.60 26.58 -4.11
N SER A 288 -13.71 26.62 -4.83
CA SER A 288 -13.89 25.77 -6.01
C SER A 288 -12.85 26.14 -7.08
N PHE A 289 -12.48 25.17 -7.91
CA PHE A 289 -11.57 25.42 -9.04
C PHE A 289 -12.08 26.50 -10.02
N ALA A 290 -13.39 26.78 -9.99
CA ALA A 290 -14.02 27.85 -10.78
C ALA A 290 -13.67 29.27 -10.27
N ASP A 291 -13.36 29.40 -8.97
CA ASP A 291 -13.00 30.69 -8.35
C ASP A 291 -11.51 31.03 -8.51
N MET A 292 -10.72 30.13 -9.11
CA MET A 292 -9.28 30.28 -9.34
C MET A 292 -8.93 30.69 -10.78
N ARG A 293 -9.95 30.97 -11.64
CA ARG A 293 -9.76 31.44 -13.02
C ARG A 293 -9.97 32.94 -13.16
#